data_5016b47891f036949c30e05c489be930
#
_entry.id   5016b47891f036949c30e05c489be930
#
_cell.length_a   1.000
_cell.length_b   1.000
_cell.length_c   1.000
_cell.angle_alpha   90.00
_cell.angle_beta   90.00
_cell.angle_gamma   90.00
#
_symmetry.space_group_name_H-M   'P 1'
#
loop_
_entity.id
_entity.type
_entity.pdbx_description
1 polymer ?
#
loop_
_entity_poly.entity_id
_entity_poly.type
_entity_poly.pdbx_seq_one_letter_code
_entity_poly.pdbx_strand_id
1 'polypeptide(L)'
;IEPLIVVTPTFYVEDDCADDLDQLTYSFAKELRNDLMPEIESSYSTYAKSADDKGFSKSRDHRAFAGLSRGAVTMYHSVLCQSLDYFSWFGAFSGSRTDKTAFEDTIQTGDFAELPIHYLYVASGNLDFALPGQIQDYQALLDTEPRLRSGVNTCFDVFPMRYHSMGNWHLALYNFLQ
;
A
#
# COMPACT_ATOMS: atom_id res chain seq x y z
N ILE A 1 10.82 5.39 -16.27
CA ILE A 1 9.44 5.23 -15.78
C ILE A 1 8.54 5.14 -17.01
N GLU A 2 7.74 4.11 -17.10
CA GLU A 2 6.71 4.00 -18.13
C GLU A 2 5.54 4.97 -17.85
N PRO A 3 4.72 5.31 -18.86
CA PRO A 3 3.55 6.16 -18.65
C PRO A 3 2.63 5.59 -17.57
N LEU A 4 2.23 6.43 -16.61
CA LEU A 4 1.39 6.06 -15.47
C LEU A 4 0.11 6.90 -15.45
N ILE A 5 -0.98 6.30 -14.96
CA ILE A 5 -2.12 7.03 -14.42
C ILE A 5 -1.90 7.10 -12.90
N VAL A 6 -1.77 8.32 -12.37
CA VAL A 6 -1.60 8.55 -10.94
C VAL A 6 -2.91 9.06 -10.37
N VAL A 7 -3.42 8.36 -9.37
CA VAL A 7 -4.66 8.72 -8.66
C VAL A 7 -4.31 9.03 -7.21
N THR A 8 -4.72 10.19 -6.73
CA THR A 8 -4.47 10.65 -5.36
C THR A 8 -5.78 10.81 -4.61
N PRO A 9 -6.36 9.72 -4.10
CA PRO A 9 -7.60 9.82 -3.35
C PRO A 9 -7.38 10.53 -2.02
N THR A 10 -8.43 11.16 -1.52
CA THR A 10 -8.47 11.68 -0.16
C THR A 10 -9.48 10.88 0.66
N PHE A 11 -9.17 10.59 1.91
CA PHE A 11 -10.15 10.06 2.86
C PHE A 11 -10.69 11.13 3.81
N TYR A 12 -10.36 12.40 3.56
CA TYR A 12 -11.02 13.49 4.27
C TYR A 12 -12.43 13.63 3.72
N VAL A 13 -13.40 13.34 4.56
CA VAL A 13 -14.83 13.54 4.32
C VAL A 13 -15.30 14.78 5.05
N GLU A 14 -16.44 15.33 4.65
CA GLU A 14 -17.03 16.50 5.29
C GLU A 14 -17.29 16.25 6.80
N ASP A 15 -17.39 17.29 7.56
CA ASP A 15 -17.29 17.49 9.01
C ASP A 15 -17.75 16.36 9.96
N ASP A 16 -18.65 15.48 9.55
CA ASP A 16 -19.27 14.49 10.46
C ASP A 16 -18.42 13.21 10.66
N CYS A 17 -17.36 12.99 9.89
CA CYS A 17 -16.50 11.80 9.98
C CYS A 17 -15.05 12.12 10.36
N ALA A 18 -14.73 13.38 10.62
CA ALA A 18 -13.36 13.84 10.89
C ALA A 18 -12.76 13.27 12.19
N ASP A 19 -13.60 12.78 13.10
CA ASP A 19 -13.18 12.31 14.41
C ASP A 19 -12.72 10.85 14.44
N ASP A 20 -12.98 10.06 13.38
CA ASP A 20 -12.57 8.65 13.30
C ASP A 20 -11.71 8.33 12.07
N LEU A 21 -10.49 8.87 12.08
CA LEU A 21 -9.49 8.61 11.04
C LEU A 21 -9.08 7.13 10.97
N ASP A 22 -9.19 6.40 12.07
CA ASP A 22 -8.87 4.96 12.09
C ASP A 22 -9.95 4.18 11.35
N GLN A 23 -11.22 4.48 11.57
CA GLN A 23 -12.30 3.87 10.80
C GLN A 23 -12.14 4.10 9.29
N LEU A 24 -11.86 5.33 8.87
CA LEU A 24 -11.62 5.67 7.46
C LEU A 24 -10.43 4.90 6.89
N THR A 25 -9.34 4.80 7.66
CA THR A 25 -8.13 4.07 7.26
C THR A 25 -8.42 2.59 7.00
N TYR A 26 -9.17 1.93 7.89
CA TYR A 26 -9.47 0.49 7.78
C TYR A 26 -10.63 0.16 6.84
N SER A 27 -11.54 1.10 6.58
CA SER A 27 -12.68 0.90 5.69
C SER A 27 -12.41 1.31 4.23
N PHE A 28 -11.27 1.92 3.92
CA PHE A 28 -10.95 2.45 2.60
C PHE A 28 -11.01 1.40 1.47
N ALA A 29 -10.78 0.13 1.80
CA ALA A 29 -10.90 -0.94 0.82
C ALA A 29 -12.30 -1.01 0.17
N LYS A 30 -13.35 -0.67 0.91
CA LYS A 30 -14.73 -0.66 0.38
C LYS A 30 -14.91 0.43 -0.67
N GLU A 31 -14.43 1.64 -0.39
CA GLU A 31 -14.45 2.76 -1.35
C GLU A 31 -13.56 2.45 -2.56
N LEU A 32 -12.34 1.95 -2.30
CA LEU A 32 -11.39 1.59 -3.35
C LEU A 32 -12.00 0.59 -4.35
N ARG A 33 -12.61 -0.49 -3.84
CA ARG A 33 -13.13 -1.58 -4.67
C ARG A 33 -14.44 -1.24 -5.37
N ASN A 34 -15.34 -0.53 -4.69
CA ASN A 34 -16.71 -0.34 -5.17
C ASN A 34 -16.91 0.97 -5.95
N ASP A 35 -16.08 1.97 -5.70
CA ASP A 35 -16.24 3.30 -6.26
C ASP A 35 -15.02 3.73 -7.08
N LEU A 36 -13.85 3.85 -6.45
CA LEU A 36 -12.66 4.42 -7.08
C LEU A 36 -12.14 3.58 -8.25
N MET A 37 -11.96 2.28 -8.06
CA MET A 37 -11.45 1.39 -9.10
C MET A 37 -12.39 1.30 -10.31
N PRO A 38 -13.71 1.07 -10.14
CA PRO A 38 -14.64 1.08 -11.26
C PRO A 38 -14.67 2.41 -12.02
N GLU A 39 -14.65 3.54 -11.32
CA GLU A 39 -14.66 4.86 -11.95
C GLU A 39 -13.41 5.11 -12.80
N ILE A 40 -12.23 4.87 -12.24
CA ILE A 40 -10.96 5.08 -12.94
C ILE A 40 -10.81 4.11 -14.12
N GLU A 41 -11.06 2.83 -13.92
CA GLU A 41 -10.87 1.81 -14.94
C GLU A 41 -11.90 1.87 -16.08
N SER A 42 -13.07 2.47 -15.83
CA SER A 42 -14.06 2.75 -16.89
C SER A 42 -13.79 4.05 -17.64
N SER A 43 -13.13 5.02 -17.00
CA SER A 43 -12.90 6.35 -17.57
C SER A 43 -11.60 6.45 -18.37
N TYR A 44 -10.62 5.59 -18.10
CA TYR A 44 -9.29 5.64 -18.72
C TYR A 44 -8.91 4.33 -19.40
N SER A 45 -8.04 4.41 -20.39
CA SER A 45 -7.47 3.23 -21.05
C SER A 45 -6.39 2.63 -20.16
N THR A 46 -6.69 1.49 -19.58
CA THR A 46 -5.82 0.75 -18.65
C THR A 46 -5.56 -0.67 -19.16
N TYR A 47 -4.88 -1.49 -18.34
CA TYR A 47 -4.69 -2.91 -18.63
C TYR A 47 -5.91 -3.77 -18.30
N ALA A 48 -6.89 -3.26 -17.54
CA ALA A 48 -8.14 -3.97 -17.30
C ALA A 48 -9.00 -3.98 -18.57
N LYS A 49 -9.47 -5.17 -18.94
CA LYS A 49 -10.35 -5.35 -20.10
C LYS A 49 -11.82 -5.12 -19.78
N SER A 50 -12.16 -5.07 -18.50
CA SER A 50 -13.48 -4.74 -17.97
C SER A 50 -13.32 -4.09 -16.61
N ALA A 51 -14.20 -3.12 -16.30
CA ALA A 51 -14.21 -2.43 -15.00
C ALA A 51 -15.04 -3.22 -13.98
N ASP A 52 -14.62 -4.45 -13.72
CA ASP A 52 -15.22 -5.39 -12.77
C ASP A 52 -14.14 -6.22 -12.06
N ASP A 53 -14.51 -6.95 -11.03
CA ASP A 53 -13.60 -7.78 -10.22
C ASP A 53 -12.72 -8.69 -11.08
N LYS A 54 -13.27 -9.26 -12.14
CA LYS A 54 -12.54 -10.15 -13.04
C LYS A 54 -11.49 -9.41 -13.89
N GLY A 55 -11.83 -8.23 -14.35
CA GLY A 55 -10.89 -7.36 -15.08
C GLY A 55 -9.78 -6.89 -14.17
N PHE A 56 -10.13 -6.47 -12.94
CA PHE A 56 -9.18 -5.99 -11.95
C PHE A 56 -8.19 -7.07 -11.51
N SER A 57 -8.68 -8.26 -11.17
CA SER A 57 -7.81 -9.37 -10.76
C SER A 57 -6.88 -9.83 -11.88
N LYS A 58 -7.32 -9.85 -13.12
CA LYS A 58 -6.49 -10.25 -14.27
C LYS A 58 -5.40 -9.25 -14.63
N SER A 59 -5.57 -8.00 -14.26
CA SER A 59 -4.62 -6.91 -14.52
C SER A 59 -3.91 -6.39 -13.27
N ARG A 60 -3.99 -7.13 -12.15
CA ARG A 60 -3.42 -6.74 -10.86
C ARG A 60 -1.92 -6.40 -10.92
N ASP A 61 -1.18 -7.07 -11.77
CA ASP A 61 0.27 -6.90 -11.91
C ASP A 61 0.69 -5.56 -12.54
N HIS A 62 -0.28 -4.81 -13.04
CA HIS A 62 -0.11 -3.45 -13.56
C HIS A 62 -0.58 -2.36 -12.61
N ARG A 63 -0.83 -2.69 -11.32
CA ARG A 63 -1.27 -1.72 -10.33
C ARG A 63 -0.38 -1.70 -9.11
N ALA A 64 -0.12 -0.47 -8.69
CA ALA A 64 0.61 -0.18 -7.47
C ALA A 64 -0.24 0.66 -6.52
N PHE A 65 -0.03 0.50 -5.23
CA PHE A 65 -0.54 1.41 -4.21
C PHE A 65 0.58 1.80 -3.25
N ALA A 66 0.74 3.10 -3.04
CA ALA A 66 1.71 3.60 -2.07
C ALA A 66 1.07 4.64 -1.16
N GLY A 67 1.49 4.65 0.09
CA GLY A 67 1.01 5.61 1.08
C GLY A 67 2.10 6.11 2.00
N LEU A 68 1.93 7.34 2.50
CA LEU A 68 2.80 7.96 3.47
C LEU A 68 2.10 8.10 4.82
N SER A 69 2.84 7.92 5.94
CA SER A 69 2.29 8.06 7.28
C SER A 69 1.03 7.18 7.46
N ARG A 70 -0.12 7.77 7.77
CA ARG A 70 -1.41 7.07 7.83
C ARG A 70 -1.76 6.35 6.50
N GLY A 71 -1.37 6.91 5.35
CA GLY A 71 -1.53 6.26 4.06
C GLY A 71 -0.74 4.95 3.94
N ALA A 72 0.40 4.80 4.63
CA ALA A 72 1.10 3.52 4.71
C ALA A 72 0.29 2.50 5.54
N VAL A 73 -0.36 2.92 6.63
CA VAL A 73 -1.29 2.07 7.39
C VAL A 73 -2.46 1.63 6.50
N THR A 74 -3.04 2.56 5.72
CA THR A 74 -4.09 2.26 4.72
C THR A 74 -3.59 1.25 3.69
N MET A 75 -2.37 1.42 3.16
CA MET A 75 -1.78 0.47 2.21
C MET A 75 -1.72 -0.95 2.81
N TYR A 76 -1.25 -1.11 4.04
CA TYR A 76 -1.18 -2.43 4.67
C TYR A 76 -2.57 -3.02 4.92
N HIS A 77 -3.46 -2.30 5.59
CA HIS A 77 -4.72 -2.87 6.10
C HIS A 77 -5.87 -2.84 5.09
N SER A 78 -5.96 -1.80 4.27
CA SER A 78 -7.05 -1.70 3.29
C SER A 78 -6.66 -2.26 1.92
N VAL A 79 -5.41 -2.12 1.49
CA VAL A 79 -5.03 -2.55 0.15
C VAL A 79 -4.39 -3.92 0.17
N LEU A 80 -3.30 -4.12 0.90
CA LEU A 80 -2.61 -5.41 0.92
C LEU A 80 -3.48 -6.52 1.55
N CYS A 81 -4.20 -6.23 2.66
CA CYS A 81 -5.07 -7.21 3.31
C CYS A 81 -6.40 -7.46 2.61
N GLN A 82 -6.98 -6.46 1.93
CA GLN A 82 -8.35 -6.55 1.44
C GLN A 82 -8.48 -6.41 -0.08
N SER A 83 -7.38 -6.14 -0.78
CA SER A 83 -7.37 -5.93 -2.23
C SER A 83 -6.09 -6.48 -2.89
N LEU A 84 -5.46 -7.50 -2.29
CA LEU A 84 -4.28 -8.16 -2.86
C LEU A 84 -4.58 -8.79 -4.23
N ASP A 85 -5.84 -9.11 -4.48
CA ASP A 85 -6.35 -9.56 -5.76
C ASP A 85 -6.43 -8.46 -6.85
N TYR A 86 -6.26 -7.19 -6.47
CA TYR A 86 -6.29 -6.04 -7.40
C TYR A 86 -4.94 -5.35 -7.58
N PHE A 87 -4.01 -5.53 -6.63
CA PHE A 87 -2.71 -4.88 -6.60
C PHE A 87 -1.59 -5.88 -6.38
N SER A 88 -0.37 -5.59 -6.86
CA SER A 88 0.81 -6.44 -6.65
C SER A 88 2.07 -5.67 -6.25
N TRP A 89 2.04 -4.33 -6.32
CA TRP A 89 3.16 -3.45 -6.00
C TRP A 89 2.76 -2.50 -4.88
N PHE A 90 3.54 -2.45 -3.81
CA PHE A 90 3.17 -1.75 -2.59
C PHE A 90 4.30 -0.85 -2.08
N GLY A 91 3.94 0.36 -1.62
CA GLY A 91 4.86 1.32 -1.02
C GLY A 91 4.40 1.78 0.36
N ALA A 92 5.25 1.67 1.37
CA ALA A 92 4.99 2.12 2.74
C ALA A 92 6.03 3.16 3.17
N PHE A 93 5.64 4.43 3.23
CA PHE A 93 6.54 5.52 3.58
C PHE A 93 6.19 6.08 4.96
N SER A 94 7.13 6.01 5.91
CA SER A 94 6.96 6.56 7.26
C SER A 94 5.73 6.04 8.01
N GLY A 95 5.40 4.77 7.89
CA GLY A 95 4.28 4.13 8.57
C GLY A 95 4.37 2.60 8.50
N SER A 96 3.75 1.92 9.46
CA SER A 96 3.81 0.46 9.63
C SER A 96 2.43 -0.13 9.92
N ARG A 97 2.34 -1.43 9.98
CA ARG A 97 1.12 -2.14 10.40
C ARG A 97 0.81 -1.83 11.86
N THR A 98 -0.47 -1.72 12.19
CA THR A 98 -0.95 -1.49 13.56
C THR A 98 -1.46 -2.78 14.20
N ASP A 99 -2.13 -3.65 13.44
CA ASP A 99 -2.54 -4.98 13.87
C ASP A 99 -1.83 -6.04 13.02
N LYS A 100 -0.81 -6.68 13.59
CA LYS A 100 0.03 -7.65 12.88
C LYS A 100 -0.64 -9.01 12.72
N THR A 101 -1.38 -9.46 13.72
CA THR A 101 -2.02 -10.78 13.72
C THR A 101 -3.14 -10.84 12.67
N ALA A 102 -4.06 -9.88 12.68
CA ALA A 102 -5.12 -9.82 11.68
C ALA A 102 -4.58 -9.66 10.26
N PHE A 103 -3.47 -8.95 10.10
CA PHE A 103 -2.80 -8.81 8.82
C PHE A 103 -2.31 -10.15 8.27
N GLU A 104 -1.56 -10.90 9.05
CA GLU A 104 -0.97 -12.18 8.62
C GLU A 104 -2.05 -13.22 8.33
N ASP A 105 -3.04 -13.35 9.20
CA ASP A 105 -4.17 -14.25 9.00
C ASP A 105 -4.91 -13.95 7.69
N THR A 106 -5.04 -12.69 7.32
CA THR A 106 -5.77 -12.29 6.11
C THR A 106 -4.99 -12.60 4.85
N ILE A 107 -3.70 -12.23 4.75
CA ILE A 107 -2.94 -12.37 3.50
C ILE A 107 -2.40 -13.78 3.27
N GLN A 108 -2.35 -14.62 4.31
CA GLN A 108 -1.83 -16.00 4.25
C GLN A 108 -2.93 -17.05 4.15
N THR A 109 -4.19 -16.63 4.10
CA THR A 109 -5.35 -17.54 4.05
C THR A 109 -6.24 -17.26 2.84
N GLY A 110 -7.10 -18.22 2.54
CA GLY A 110 -8.09 -18.08 1.47
C GLY A 110 -7.47 -17.81 0.10
N ASP A 111 -8.17 -17.01 -0.68
CA ASP A 111 -7.80 -16.71 -2.06
C ASP A 111 -6.53 -15.85 -2.19
N PHE A 112 -6.08 -15.21 -1.11
CA PHE A 112 -4.88 -14.38 -1.11
C PHE A 112 -3.59 -15.16 -0.85
N ALA A 113 -3.66 -16.35 -0.27
CA ALA A 113 -2.50 -17.13 0.12
C ALA A 113 -1.54 -17.43 -1.04
N GLU A 114 -2.08 -17.72 -2.21
CA GLU A 114 -1.31 -18.09 -3.40
C GLU A 114 -0.96 -16.88 -4.32
N LEU A 115 -1.47 -15.69 -4.02
CA LEU A 115 -1.19 -14.52 -4.84
C LEU A 115 0.22 -13.99 -4.57
N PRO A 116 1.06 -13.79 -5.60
CA PRO A 116 2.40 -13.23 -5.39
C PRO A 116 2.32 -11.76 -4.96
N ILE A 117 3.22 -11.36 -4.08
CA ILE A 117 3.53 -9.94 -3.82
C ILE A 117 4.74 -9.62 -4.71
N HIS A 118 4.54 -8.82 -5.75
CA HIS A 118 5.61 -8.52 -6.71
C HIS A 118 6.68 -7.64 -6.09
N TYR A 119 6.27 -6.61 -5.35
CA TYR A 119 7.20 -5.75 -4.66
C TYR A 119 6.58 -5.04 -3.46
N LEU A 120 7.31 -4.99 -2.36
CA LEU A 120 7.02 -4.13 -1.22
C LEU A 120 8.22 -3.22 -0.97
N TYR A 121 8.04 -1.93 -1.19
CA TYR A 121 9.03 -0.91 -0.90
C TYR A 121 8.70 -0.20 0.41
N VAL A 122 9.63 -0.21 1.35
CA VAL A 122 9.49 0.49 2.63
C VAL A 122 10.53 1.59 2.70
N ALA A 123 10.15 2.78 3.16
CA ALA A 123 11.09 3.90 3.27
C ALA A 123 10.80 4.80 4.47
N SER A 124 11.86 5.33 5.08
CA SER A 124 11.78 6.30 6.17
C SER A 124 12.98 7.23 6.20
N GLY A 125 12.86 8.35 6.89
CA GLY A 125 14.01 9.18 7.25
C GLY A 125 14.68 8.66 8.53
N ASN A 126 16.01 8.87 8.66
CA ASN A 126 16.70 8.47 9.89
C ASN A 126 16.37 9.34 11.12
N LEU A 127 15.71 10.47 10.91
CA LEU A 127 15.20 11.37 11.95
C LEU A 127 13.66 11.34 12.04
N ASP A 128 13.04 10.37 11.38
CA ASP A 128 11.61 10.17 11.39
C ASP A 128 11.19 9.39 12.64
N PHE A 129 10.19 9.89 13.37
CA PHE A 129 9.69 9.21 14.57
C PHE A 129 9.08 7.83 14.27
N ALA A 130 8.63 7.59 13.04
CA ALA A 130 8.06 6.31 12.63
C ALA A 130 9.14 5.23 12.39
N LEU A 131 10.41 5.61 12.19
CA LEU A 131 11.47 4.68 11.82
C LEU A 131 11.63 3.48 12.78
N PRO A 132 11.67 3.65 14.12
CA PRO A 132 11.84 2.49 15.01
C PRO A 132 10.73 1.44 14.86
N GLY A 133 9.48 1.90 14.74
CA GLY A 133 8.33 1.02 14.52
C GLY A 133 8.39 0.32 13.16
N GLN A 134 8.80 1.03 12.11
CA GLN A 134 8.95 0.45 10.77
C GLN A 134 10.05 -0.63 10.72
N ILE A 135 11.20 -0.43 11.38
CA ILE A 135 12.27 -1.43 11.43
C ILE A 135 11.76 -2.73 12.07
N GLN A 136 11.10 -2.62 13.22
CA GLN A 136 10.55 -3.77 13.93
C GLN A 136 9.47 -4.48 13.11
N ASP A 137 8.60 -3.71 12.49
CA ASP A 137 7.52 -4.26 11.69
C ASP A 137 8.02 -4.94 10.40
N TYR A 138 8.97 -4.30 9.70
CA TYR A 138 9.57 -4.87 8.50
C TYR A 138 10.29 -6.19 8.80
N GLN A 139 11.05 -6.25 9.89
CA GLN A 139 11.71 -7.50 10.31
C GLN A 139 10.69 -8.59 10.64
N ALA A 140 9.67 -8.26 11.41
CA ALA A 140 8.60 -9.20 11.75
C ALA A 140 7.89 -9.72 10.48
N LEU A 141 7.65 -8.83 9.50
CA LEU A 141 7.03 -9.22 8.24
C LEU A 141 7.90 -10.17 7.41
N LEU A 142 9.22 -9.96 7.38
CA LEU A 142 10.15 -10.88 6.72
C LEU A 142 10.21 -12.26 7.39
N ASP A 143 10.02 -12.29 8.71
CA ASP A 143 10.03 -13.54 9.47
C ASP A 143 8.73 -14.36 9.29
N THR A 144 7.62 -13.71 8.98
CA THR A 144 6.27 -14.33 8.95
C THR A 144 5.68 -14.46 7.55
N GLU A 145 6.10 -13.65 6.57
CA GLU A 145 5.56 -13.68 5.20
C GLU A 145 6.59 -14.23 4.19
N PRO A 146 6.53 -15.52 3.86
CA PRO A 146 7.56 -16.20 3.06
C PRO A 146 7.61 -15.72 1.60
N ARG A 147 6.58 -15.03 1.10
CA ARG A 147 6.59 -14.45 -0.24
C ARG A 147 7.48 -13.21 -0.35
N LEU A 148 7.81 -12.57 0.78
CA LEU A 148 8.72 -11.42 0.83
C LEU A 148 10.15 -11.85 1.09
N ARG A 149 11.05 -11.43 0.22
CA ARG A 149 12.49 -11.74 0.30
C ARG A 149 13.29 -10.47 0.15
N SER A 150 14.00 -10.11 1.23
CA SER A 150 14.83 -8.89 1.25
C SER A 150 15.85 -8.87 0.12
N GLY A 151 15.94 -7.76 -0.58
CA GLY A 151 16.84 -7.57 -1.73
C GLY A 151 16.38 -8.29 -3.02
N VAL A 152 15.23 -8.97 -3.01
CA VAL A 152 14.62 -9.61 -4.19
C VAL A 152 13.35 -8.89 -4.60
N ASN A 153 12.33 -8.92 -3.74
CA ASN A 153 11.05 -8.27 -3.98
C ASN A 153 10.58 -7.39 -2.81
N THR A 154 11.47 -7.09 -1.89
CA THR A 154 11.25 -6.05 -0.89
C THR A 154 12.58 -5.43 -0.47
N CYS A 155 12.55 -4.14 -0.16
CA CYS A 155 13.67 -3.43 0.44
C CYS A 155 13.18 -2.36 1.42
N PHE A 156 14.09 -1.94 2.30
CA PHE A 156 13.84 -0.85 3.23
C PHE A 156 14.95 0.19 3.12
N ASP A 157 14.60 1.36 2.62
CA ASP A 157 15.50 2.51 2.51
C ASP A 157 15.37 3.43 3.72
N VAL A 158 16.52 3.82 4.28
CA VAL A 158 16.59 4.83 5.34
C VAL A 158 17.37 6.04 4.85
N PHE A 159 16.70 7.16 4.64
CA PHE A 159 17.30 8.36 4.08
C PHE A 159 17.97 9.20 5.16
N PRO A 160 19.24 9.58 4.97
CA PRO A 160 19.97 10.39 5.95
C PRO A 160 19.41 11.82 6.03
N MET A 161 19.38 12.37 7.24
CA MET A 161 18.95 13.73 7.55
C MET A 161 17.52 14.06 7.09
N ARG A 162 16.64 13.05 7.09
CA ARG A 162 15.23 13.21 6.74
C ARG A 162 14.32 12.96 7.95
N TYR A 163 13.30 13.78 8.06
CA TYR A 163 12.25 13.74 9.08
C TYR A 163 10.96 13.19 8.51
N HIS A 164 9.92 13.12 9.34
CA HIS A 164 8.54 12.83 8.94
C HIS A 164 7.97 14.00 8.11
N SER A 165 8.33 14.09 6.85
CA SER A 165 8.07 15.27 6.01
C SER A 165 8.03 14.97 4.52
N MET A 166 7.47 15.91 3.75
CA MET A 166 7.38 15.83 2.30
C MET A 166 8.73 15.59 1.63
N GLY A 167 9.82 16.16 2.15
CA GLY A 167 11.16 15.95 1.60
C GLY A 167 11.64 14.50 1.68
N ASN A 168 11.17 13.74 2.67
CA ASN A 168 11.39 12.30 2.77
C ASN A 168 10.48 11.55 1.77
N TRP A 169 9.20 11.86 1.75
CA TRP A 169 8.20 11.14 0.98
C TRP A 169 8.32 11.32 -0.53
N HIS A 170 8.74 12.50 -1.00
CA HIS A 170 9.04 12.71 -2.42
C HIS A 170 10.19 11.81 -2.91
N LEU A 171 11.23 11.64 -2.08
CA LEU A 171 12.34 10.75 -2.42
C LEU A 171 11.90 9.28 -2.39
N ALA A 172 11.09 8.90 -1.39
CA ALA A 172 10.53 7.55 -1.30
C ALA A 172 9.66 7.23 -2.51
N LEU A 173 8.76 8.13 -2.89
CA LEU A 173 7.91 7.96 -4.07
C LEU A 173 8.75 7.86 -5.36
N TYR A 174 9.75 8.72 -5.52
CA TYR A 174 10.63 8.66 -6.68
C TYR A 174 11.33 7.30 -6.80
N ASN A 175 11.90 6.79 -5.70
CA ASN A 175 12.56 5.48 -5.70
C ASN A 175 11.58 4.32 -5.94
N PHE A 176 10.37 4.42 -5.41
CA PHE A 176 9.32 3.41 -5.63
C PHE A 176 8.90 3.30 -7.10
N LEU A 177 8.97 4.38 -7.85
CA LEU A 177 8.57 4.44 -9.26
C LEU A 177 9.69 4.06 -10.24
N GLN A 178 10.91 3.75 -9.77
CA GLN A 178 12.04 3.31 -10.61
C GLN A 178 11.99 1.80 -10.86
#